data_11eb9585ab16b5ebdc7d1f6fa1e505cb
#
_entry.id   11eb9585ab16b5ebdc7d1f6fa1e505cb
#
_cell.length_a   1.000
_cell.length_b   1.000
_cell.length_c   1.000
_cell.angle_alpha   90.00
_cell.angle_beta   90.00
_cell.angle_gamma   90.00
#
_symmetry.space_group_name_H-M   'P 1'
#
loop_
_entity.id
_entity.type
_entity.pdbx_description
1 polymer ?
#
loop_
_entity_poly.entity_id
_entity_poly.type
_entity_poly.pdbx_seq_one_letter_code
_entity_poly.pdbx_strand_id
1 'polypeptide(L)'
;MRIARFILSLALLLVGAVALVMARGYSVGFFIISILGLLLWLPKRETLIDTPTKWLLWPCMAYALVHMAIGLWHLWAWRSLDPYIPFLFLLLGVWAVRRYKPSAIYLWVGLAIGAIGAAALAGYQAVAHGLRAEGYNHAIQFGNVALLMGVLCLVRLLTVRGSKWLDVLMFLGFCAGLAASVWRQTRGGWLAVALIFMWMIFKATKGWHIAKRLAAGLALLCALAIPALQPNGIVQTRVLTAVNEVQLYLQSGTQATSVGARLAMWQFAVKDIADAPLVGQGAQGWLRNRDKAIENKQLDPFIQNFNQLHNEYLDVAYKTGLLGLLALLVLYMSESFSTNKPPPWKTTRC
;
A
#
# COMPACT_ATOMS: atom_id res chain seq x y z
N MET A 1 32.19 -10.94 -4.79
CA MET A 1 30.93 -11.45 -4.25
C MET A 1 30.60 -10.93 -2.85
N ARG A 2 31.52 -10.91 -1.87
CA ARG A 2 31.25 -10.43 -0.49
C ARG A 2 30.84 -8.96 -0.43
N ILE A 3 31.53 -8.07 -1.16
CA ILE A 3 31.24 -6.63 -1.20
C ILE A 3 29.83 -6.37 -1.77
N ALA A 4 29.48 -6.97 -2.90
CA ALA A 4 28.16 -6.81 -3.51
C ALA A 4 27.04 -7.28 -2.56
N ARG A 5 27.25 -8.42 -1.87
CA ARG A 5 26.32 -8.91 -0.85
C ARG A 5 26.14 -7.91 0.29
N PHE A 6 27.23 -7.32 0.77
CA PHE A 6 27.19 -6.33 1.85
C PHE A 6 26.44 -5.05 1.42
N ILE A 7 26.80 -4.50 0.26
CA ILE A 7 26.12 -3.28 -0.27
C ILE A 7 24.62 -3.54 -0.48
N LEU A 8 24.24 -4.70 -1.04
CA LEU A 8 22.85 -5.08 -1.19
C LEU A 8 22.13 -5.26 0.15
N SER A 9 22.83 -5.76 1.18
CA SER A 9 22.26 -5.84 2.53
C SER A 9 21.99 -4.44 3.10
N LEU A 10 22.92 -3.50 2.95
CA LEU A 10 22.69 -2.09 3.34
C LEU A 10 21.55 -1.45 2.55
N ALA A 11 21.45 -1.73 1.25
CA ALA A 11 20.34 -1.23 0.45
C ALA A 11 18.99 -1.78 0.93
N LEU A 12 18.91 -3.06 1.34
CA LEU A 12 17.71 -3.64 1.97
C LEU A 12 17.36 -2.92 3.29
N LEU A 13 18.35 -2.54 4.10
CA LEU A 13 18.10 -1.75 5.31
C LEU A 13 17.49 -0.39 4.95
N LEU A 14 18.03 0.29 3.94
CA LEU A 14 17.53 1.59 3.50
C LEU A 14 16.11 1.53 2.94
N VAL A 15 15.67 0.42 2.33
CA VAL A 15 14.28 0.24 1.87
C VAL A 15 13.28 0.53 2.99
N GLY A 16 13.59 0.11 4.22
CA GLY A 16 12.74 0.37 5.38
C GLY A 16 13.13 1.65 6.13
N ALA A 17 14.40 1.77 6.50
CA ALA A 17 14.87 2.77 7.48
C ALA A 17 14.58 4.22 7.09
N VAL A 18 14.68 4.56 5.81
CA VAL A 18 14.47 5.94 5.33
C VAL A 18 13.13 6.16 4.62
N ALA A 19 12.33 5.11 4.47
CA ALA A 19 11.12 5.13 3.64
C ALA A 19 10.15 6.28 3.97
N LEU A 20 9.97 6.59 5.25
CA LEU A 20 9.00 7.57 5.74
C LEU A 20 9.62 8.81 6.37
N VAL A 21 10.92 8.77 6.70
CA VAL A 21 11.62 9.85 7.38
C VAL A 21 12.34 10.81 6.43
N MET A 22 12.36 10.51 5.14
CA MET A 22 12.92 11.35 4.08
C MET A 22 11.92 11.54 2.94
N ALA A 23 12.00 12.70 2.29
CA ALA A 23 11.29 12.93 1.04
C ALA A 23 11.72 11.88 0.00
N ARG A 24 10.75 11.12 -0.56
CA ARG A 24 10.98 10.01 -1.49
C ARG A 24 11.89 8.88 -0.94
N GLY A 25 12.04 8.77 0.38
CA GLY A 25 12.90 7.77 1.04
C GLY A 25 12.58 6.32 0.65
N TYR A 26 11.31 6.01 0.35
CA TYR A 26 10.87 4.69 -0.12
C TYR A 26 11.56 4.25 -1.43
N SER A 27 12.04 5.18 -2.25
CA SER A 27 12.71 4.85 -3.52
C SER A 27 14.20 4.58 -3.35
N VAL A 28 14.86 5.11 -2.31
CA VAL A 28 16.33 5.09 -2.18
C VAL A 28 16.89 3.67 -2.19
N GLY A 29 16.44 2.83 -1.28
CA GLY A 29 16.93 1.45 -1.20
C GLY A 29 16.59 0.64 -2.44
N PHE A 30 15.39 0.84 -2.98
CA PHE A 30 14.94 0.16 -4.20
C PHE A 30 15.80 0.51 -5.42
N PHE A 31 16.10 1.80 -5.65
CA PHE A 31 16.95 2.21 -6.76
C PHE A 31 18.39 1.71 -6.62
N ILE A 32 18.96 1.74 -5.40
CA ILE A 32 20.29 1.18 -5.16
C ILE A 32 20.34 -0.30 -5.54
N ILE A 33 19.34 -1.10 -5.10
CA ILE A 33 19.26 -2.53 -5.44
C ILE A 33 19.13 -2.72 -6.96
N SER A 34 18.32 -1.91 -7.62
CA SER A 34 18.08 -2.01 -9.06
C SER A 34 19.30 -1.61 -9.88
N ILE A 35 19.98 -0.52 -9.50
CA ILE A 35 21.24 -0.09 -10.14
C ILE A 35 22.33 -1.14 -9.96
N LEU A 36 22.48 -1.70 -8.76
CA LEU A 36 23.42 -2.80 -8.53
C LEU A 36 23.05 -4.03 -9.35
N GLY A 37 21.76 -4.32 -9.49
CA GLY A 37 21.27 -5.36 -10.39
C GLY A 37 21.72 -5.14 -11.84
N LEU A 38 21.60 -3.89 -12.33
CA LEU A 38 22.04 -3.53 -13.67
C LEU A 38 23.58 -3.62 -13.83
N LEU A 39 24.34 -3.01 -12.90
CA LEU A 39 25.81 -2.96 -12.97
C LEU A 39 26.45 -4.34 -12.82
N LEU A 40 25.83 -5.21 -12.04
CA LEU A 40 26.32 -6.56 -11.76
C LEU A 40 25.69 -7.60 -12.69
N TRP A 41 24.91 -7.17 -13.68
CA TRP A 41 24.32 -8.03 -14.70
C TRP A 41 25.41 -8.62 -15.59
N LEU A 42 25.86 -9.81 -15.20
CA LEU A 42 26.71 -10.62 -16.05
C LEU A 42 25.85 -11.70 -16.68
N PRO A 43 25.92 -11.89 -18.00
CA PRO A 43 25.12 -12.89 -18.70
C PRO A 43 25.66 -14.29 -18.42
N LYS A 44 25.43 -14.84 -17.23
CA LYS A 44 25.58 -16.25 -16.94
C LYS A 44 24.23 -16.93 -17.05
N ARG A 45 24.22 -18.01 -17.83
CA ARG A 45 23.07 -18.83 -18.26
C ARG A 45 22.24 -19.49 -17.13
N GLU A 46 22.47 -19.20 -15.88
CA GLU A 46 21.66 -19.78 -14.80
C GLU A 46 20.30 -19.07 -14.72
N THR A 47 19.24 -19.81 -14.91
CA THR A 47 17.85 -19.36 -14.72
C THR A 47 17.60 -19.13 -13.22
N LEU A 48 18.05 -17.98 -12.70
CA LEU A 48 17.89 -17.58 -11.29
C LEU A 48 16.43 -17.27 -10.92
N ILE A 49 15.56 -17.22 -11.92
CA ILE A 49 14.15 -16.90 -11.74
C ILE A 49 13.35 -18.20 -11.76
N ASP A 50 12.99 -18.68 -10.58
CA ASP A 50 12.11 -19.83 -10.43
C ASP A 50 10.65 -19.50 -10.78
N THR A 51 9.84 -20.54 -10.96
CA THR A 51 8.43 -20.41 -11.32
C THR A 51 7.64 -19.50 -10.38
N PRO A 52 7.75 -19.57 -9.03
CA PRO A 52 7.03 -18.65 -8.14
C PRO A 52 7.41 -17.19 -8.36
N THR A 53 8.68 -16.90 -8.60
CA THR A 53 9.14 -15.53 -8.88
C THR A 53 8.64 -15.02 -10.22
N LYS A 54 8.52 -15.87 -11.23
CA LYS A 54 7.93 -15.50 -12.52
C LYS A 54 6.47 -15.07 -12.34
N TRP A 55 5.69 -15.82 -11.56
CA TRP A 55 4.29 -15.50 -11.27
C TRP A 55 4.11 -14.16 -10.54
N LEU A 56 5.11 -13.70 -9.80
CA LEU A 56 5.11 -12.37 -9.18
C LEU A 56 5.58 -11.28 -10.17
N LEU A 57 6.64 -11.53 -10.93
CA LEU A 57 7.24 -10.54 -11.81
C LEU A 57 6.41 -10.22 -13.05
N TRP A 58 5.80 -11.24 -13.68
CA TRP A 58 5.04 -11.03 -14.91
C TRP A 58 3.86 -10.07 -14.75
N PRO A 59 3.00 -10.20 -13.72
CA PRO A 59 1.93 -9.23 -13.49
C PRO A 59 2.43 -7.82 -13.21
N CYS A 60 3.54 -7.67 -12.46
CA CYS A 60 4.14 -6.37 -12.21
C CYS A 60 4.63 -5.72 -13.51
N MET A 61 5.31 -6.49 -14.36
CA MET A 61 5.79 -6.00 -15.65
C MET A 61 4.63 -5.71 -16.61
N ALA A 62 3.64 -6.62 -16.69
CA ALA A 62 2.46 -6.43 -17.53
C ALA A 62 1.69 -5.16 -17.12
N TYR A 63 1.50 -4.95 -15.83
CA TYR A 63 0.88 -3.74 -15.30
C TYR A 63 1.63 -2.48 -15.76
N ALA A 64 2.96 -2.44 -15.58
CA ALA A 64 3.76 -1.30 -16.00
C ALA A 64 3.72 -1.08 -17.52
N LEU A 65 3.91 -2.14 -18.30
CA LEU A 65 3.95 -2.05 -19.78
C LEU A 65 2.61 -1.61 -20.35
N VAL A 66 1.49 -2.15 -19.87
CA VAL A 66 0.14 -1.75 -20.32
C VAL A 66 -0.10 -0.27 -20.02
N HIS A 67 0.19 0.19 -18.80
CA HIS A 67 -0.02 1.59 -18.43
C HIS A 67 0.92 2.53 -19.18
N MET A 68 2.17 2.14 -19.41
CA MET A 68 3.11 2.94 -20.20
C MET A 68 2.72 2.99 -21.67
N ALA A 69 2.26 1.88 -22.27
CA ALA A 69 1.79 1.85 -23.65
C ALA A 69 0.56 2.76 -23.83
N ILE A 70 -0.41 2.70 -22.92
CA ILE A 70 -1.56 3.60 -22.92
C ILE A 70 -1.12 5.06 -22.68
N GLY A 71 -0.16 5.26 -21.77
CA GLY A 71 0.39 6.58 -21.51
C GLY A 71 1.07 7.20 -22.75
N LEU A 72 1.80 6.40 -23.51
CA LEU A 72 2.38 6.82 -24.80
C LEU A 72 1.29 7.10 -25.85
N TRP A 73 0.25 6.26 -25.89
CA TRP A 73 -0.90 6.48 -26.79
C TRP A 73 -1.59 7.83 -26.53
N HIS A 74 -1.77 8.19 -25.24
CA HIS A 74 -2.38 9.46 -24.83
C HIS A 74 -1.39 10.61 -24.72
N LEU A 75 -0.12 10.44 -25.09
CA LEU A 75 0.95 11.43 -24.97
C LEU A 75 1.07 12.00 -23.55
N TRP A 76 1.06 11.13 -22.56
CA TRP A 76 1.17 11.56 -21.15
C TRP A 76 2.49 12.27 -20.91
N ALA A 77 2.46 13.28 -20.03
CA ALA A 77 3.68 13.87 -19.51
C ALA A 77 4.52 12.81 -18.77
N TRP A 78 5.84 12.88 -18.86
CA TRP A 78 6.78 11.95 -18.23
C TRP A 78 6.48 11.70 -16.76
N ARG A 79 6.08 12.73 -16.01
CA ARG A 79 5.71 12.62 -14.58
C ARG A 79 4.51 11.69 -14.34
N SER A 80 3.64 11.51 -15.30
CA SER A 80 2.51 10.59 -15.20
C SER A 80 2.93 9.14 -15.41
N LEU A 81 4.12 8.88 -15.96
CA LEU A 81 4.71 7.56 -16.14
C LEU A 81 5.59 7.13 -14.96
N ASP A 82 6.05 8.08 -14.13
CA ASP A 82 6.92 7.81 -12.96
C ASP A 82 6.43 6.67 -12.06
N PRO A 83 5.11 6.51 -11.74
CA PRO A 83 4.64 5.44 -10.88
C PRO A 83 4.87 4.02 -11.42
N TYR A 84 5.02 3.86 -12.72
CA TYR A 84 5.16 2.55 -13.39
C TYR A 84 6.63 2.14 -13.56
N ILE A 85 7.56 3.08 -13.56
CA ILE A 85 9.00 2.84 -13.73
C ILE A 85 9.55 1.85 -12.70
N PRO A 86 9.23 1.92 -11.40
CA PRO A 86 9.74 0.98 -10.41
C PRO A 86 9.40 -0.48 -10.70
N PHE A 87 8.26 -0.76 -11.32
CA PHE A 87 7.86 -2.12 -11.68
C PHE A 87 8.79 -2.74 -12.75
N LEU A 88 9.31 -1.93 -13.68
CA LEU A 88 10.28 -2.39 -14.68
C LEU A 88 11.63 -2.71 -14.04
N PHE A 89 12.06 -1.89 -13.08
CA PHE A 89 13.31 -2.11 -12.35
C PHE A 89 13.23 -3.26 -11.34
N LEU A 90 12.03 -3.73 -10.99
CA LEU A 90 11.83 -4.83 -10.04
C LEU A 90 12.56 -6.11 -10.49
N LEU A 91 12.58 -6.41 -11.80
CA LEU A 91 13.29 -7.56 -12.36
C LEU A 91 14.77 -7.53 -12.00
N LEU A 92 15.43 -6.39 -12.16
CA LEU A 92 16.85 -6.20 -11.85
C LEU A 92 17.11 -6.37 -10.35
N GLY A 93 16.24 -5.79 -9.53
CA GLY A 93 16.32 -5.92 -8.07
C GLY A 93 16.15 -7.36 -7.59
N VAL A 94 15.15 -8.07 -8.10
CA VAL A 94 14.91 -9.48 -7.76
C VAL A 94 16.07 -10.35 -8.21
N TRP A 95 16.60 -10.12 -9.42
CA TRP A 95 17.79 -10.83 -9.91
C TRP A 95 18.99 -10.61 -8.99
N ALA A 96 19.30 -9.36 -8.61
CA ALA A 96 20.41 -9.03 -7.72
C ALA A 96 20.28 -9.72 -6.35
N VAL A 97 19.10 -9.64 -5.74
CA VAL A 97 18.81 -10.25 -4.43
C VAL A 97 18.97 -11.78 -4.49
N ARG A 98 18.48 -12.43 -5.55
CA ARG A 98 18.63 -13.88 -5.71
C ARG A 98 20.06 -14.30 -5.99
N ARG A 99 20.79 -13.54 -6.78
CA ARG A 99 22.19 -13.85 -7.16
C ARG A 99 23.13 -13.71 -5.99
N TYR A 100 23.02 -12.63 -5.23
CA TYR A 100 23.99 -12.30 -4.18
C TYR A 100 23.51 -12.67 -2.78
N LYS A 101 22.24 -13.06 -2.61
CA LYS A 101 21.63 -13.51 -1.35
C LYS A 101 21.99 -12.58 -0.17
N PRO A 102 21.64 -11.29 -0.23
CA PRO A 102 21.89 -10.36 0.88
C PRO A 102 21.23 -10.85 2.15
N SER A 103 21.72 -10.40 3.29
CA SER A 103 21.16 -10.82 4.58
C SER A 103 19.82 -10.16 4.85
N ALA A 104 18.76 -10.97 4.97
CA ALA A 104 17.40 -10.51 5.24
C ALA A 104 17.26 -9.77 6.58
N ILE A 105 18.19 -9.94 7.52
CA ILE A 105 18.18 -9.24 8.81
C ILE A 105 18.22 -7.72 8.63
N TYR A 106 18.93 -7.23 7.60
CA TYR A 106 19.03 -5.81 7.30
C TYR A 106 17.68 -5.23 6.90
N LEU A 107 16.86 -5.97 6.15
CA LEU A 107 15.49 -5.54 5.81
C LEU A 107 14.64 -5.43 7.09
N TRP A 108 14.68 -6.44 7.96
CA TRP A 108 13.90 -6.44 9.20
C TRP A 108 14.30 -5.30 10.13
N VAL A 109 15.60 -5.09 10.30
CA VAL A 109 16.13 -3.96 11.09
C VAL A 109 15.73 -2.63 10.46
N GLY A 110 15.81 -2.51 9.13
CA GLY A 110 15.39 -1.32 8.41
C GLY A 110 13.92 -1.00 8.59
N LEU A 111 13.03 -2.01 8.51
CA LEU A 111 11.59 -1.82 8.74
C LEU A 111 11.30 -1.35 10.18
N ALA A 112 11.96 -1.91 11.18
CA ALA A 112 11.79 -1.49 12.57
C ALA A 112 12.29 -0.05 12.80
N ILE A 113 13.49 0.29 12.30
CA ILE A 113 14.04 1.64 12.38
C ILE A 113 13.13 2.64 11.68
N GLY A 114 12.64 2.32 10.48
CA GLY A 114 11.73 3.18 9.74
C GLY A 114 10.38 3.38 10.44
N ALA A 115 9.81 2.34 11.05
CA ALA A 115 8.59 2.46 11.85
C ALA A 115 8.81 3.34 13.09
N ILE A 116 9.93 3.17 13.79
CA ILE A 116 10.31 3.99 14.95
C ILE A 116 10.53 5.44 14.53
N GLY A 117 11.26 5.67 13.44
CA GLY A 117 11.47 7.01 12.88
C GLY A 117 10.18 7.68 12.45
N ALA A 118 9.25 6.92 11.84
CA ALA A 118 7.92 7.42 11.47
C ALA A 118 7.10 7.81 12.72
N ALA A 119 7.16 7.03 13.80
CA ALA A 119 6.51 7.37 15.06
C ALA A 119 7.11 8.63 15.70
N ALA A 120 8.43 8.73 15.73
CA ALA A 120 9.12 9.92 16.25
C ALA A 120 8.75 11.18 15.46
N LEU A 121 8.76 11.10 14.12
CA LEU A 121 8.36 12.21 13.24
C LEU A 121 6.89 12.60 13.44
N ALA A 122 5.99 11.61 13.50
CA ALA A 122 4.56 11.84 13.71
C ALA A 122 4.27 12.45 15.09
N GLY A 123 4.93 11.93 16.13
CA GLY A 123 4.83 12.47 17.50
C GLY A 123 5.35 13.90 17.60
N TYR A 124 6.52 14.17 17.01
CA TYR A 124 7.07 15.53 16.95
C TYR A 124 6.11 16.51 16.28
N GLN A 125 5.58 16.15 15.10
CA GLN A 125 4.67 17.02 14.37
C GLN A 125 3.34 17.23 15.12
N ALA A 126 2.83 16.20 15.79
CA ALA A 126 1.61 16.30 16.58
C ALA A 126 1.78 17.21 17.81
N VAL A 127 2.92 17.10 18.51
CA VAL A 127 3.20 17.90 19.73
C VAL A 127 3.65 19.32 19.38
N ALA A 128 4.56 19.50 18.43
CA ALA A 128 5.15 20.80 18.11
C ALA A 128 4.22 21.72 17.34
N HIS A 129 3.33 21.18 16.52
CA HIS A 129 2.49 21.98 15.63
C HIS A 129 0.99 21.87 15.92
N GLY A 130 0.55 21.02 16.86
CA GLY A 130 -0.87 20.79 17.16
C GLY A 130 -1.68 20.31 15.95
N LEU A 131 -1.00 19.98 14.85
CA LEU A 131 -1.57 19.64 13.57
C LEU A 131 -1.52 18.12 13.35
N ARG A 132 -2.37 17.68 12.46
CA ARG A 132 -2.32 16.32 11.94
C ARG A 132 -0.95 16.10 11.28
N ALA A 133 -0.17 15.15 11.79
CA ALA A 133 1.16 14.87 11.27
C ALA A 133 1.14 14.59 9.75
N GLU A 134 1.90 15.30 8.92
CA GLU A 134 1.87 15.14 7.45
C GLU A 134 3.07 14.35 6.89
N GLY A 135 4.16 14.23 7.64
CA GLY A 135 5.39 13.61 7.14
C GLY A 135 5.91 14.32 5.89
N TYR A 136 6.73 13.62 5.13
CA TYR A 136 7.20 14.07 3.81
C TYR A 136 6.35 13.53 2.66
N ASN A 137 5.38 12.67 2.94
CA ASN A 137 4.49 12.03 1.98
C ASN A 137 3.05 12.43 2.25
N HIS A 138 2.14 12.09 1.32
CA HIS A 138 0.71 12.29 1.55
C HIS A 138 0.26 11.61 2.86
N ALA A 139 -0.51 12.35 3.65
CA ALA A 139 -0.95 11.97 4.99
C ALA A 139 -1.40 10.52 5.15
N ILE A 140 -2.25 10.06 4.24
CA ILE A 140 -2.85 8.71 4.28
C ILE A 140 -1.78 7.64 4.00
N GLN A 141 -0.91 7.87 3.02
CA GLN A 141 0.14 6.93 2.65
C GLN A 141 1.15 6.73 3.78
N PHE A 142 1.57 7.82 4.43
CA PHE A 142 2.50 7.76 5.55
C PHE A 142 1.98 6.84 6.67
N GLY A 143 0.75 7.05 7.15
CA GLY A 143 0.18 6.25 8.24
C GLY A 143 -0.04 4.78 7.87
N ASN A 144 -0.47 4.50 6.62
CA ASN A 144 -0.68 3.13 6.15
C ASN A 144 0.66 2.38 5.97
N VAL A 145 1.69 3.04 5.45
CA VAL A 145 3.02 2.42 5.29
C VAL A 145 3.68 2.20 6.64
N ALA A 146 3.61 3.16 7.58
CA ALA A 146 4.12 2.98 8.94
C ALA A 146 3.45 1.77 9.62
N LEU A 147 2.14 1.64 9.48
CA LEU A 147 1.38 0.53 10.00
C LEU A 147 1.78 -0.80 9.36
N LEU A 148 1.95 -0.84 8.03
CA LEU A 148 2.44 -2.02 7.32
C LEU A 148 3.82 -2.45 7.82
N MET A 149 4.75 -1.51 8.00
CA MET A 149 6.08 -1.78 8.55
C MET A 149 5.98 -2.38 9.95
N GLY A 150 5.12 -1.84 10.82
CA GLY A 150 4.85 -2.39 12.14
C GLY A 150 4.29 -3.81 12.09
N VAL A 151 3.29 -4.06 11.22
CA VAL A 151 2.70 -5.40 11.05
C VAL A 151 3.75 -6.40 10.53
N LEU A 152 4.61 -6.00 9.59
CA LEU A 152 5.70 -6.86 9.11
C LEU A 152 6.68 -7.19 10.25
N CYS A 153 7.01 -6.26 11.13
CA CYS A 153 7.80 -6.52 12.33
C CYS A 153 7.12 -7.56 13.24
N LEU A 154 5.81 -7.46 13.46
CA LEU A 154 5.04 -8.43 14.24
C LEU A 154 5.01 -9.81 13.57
N VAL A 155 4.79 -9.87 12.26
CA VAL A 155 4.85 -11.14 11.51
C VAL A 155 6.22 -11.79 11.68
N ARG A 156 7.30 -11.02 11.55
CA ARG A 156 8.66 -11.53 11.77
C ARG A 156 8.85 -12.07 13.20
N LEU A 157 8.40 -11.34 14.21
CA LEU A 157 8.47 -11.74 15.62
C LEU A 157 7.76 -13.09 15.88
N LEU A 158 6.61 -13.30 15.23
CA LEU A 158 5.78 -14.50 15.44
C LEU A 158 6.19 -15.70 14.58
N THR A 159 6.86 -15.47 13.45
CA THR A 159 7.14 -16.55 12.48
C THR A 159 8.59 -17.04 12.50
N VAL A 160 9.51 -16.21 12.94
CA VAL A 160 10.95 -16.53 12.91
C VAL A 160 11.54 -16.30 14.29
N ARG A 161 12.07 -17.35 14.91
CA ARG A 161 12.83 -17.21 16.16
C ARG A 161 14.16 -16.53 15.87
N GLY A 162 14.48 -15.49 16.63
CA GLY A 162 15.70 -14.69 16.50
C GLY A 162 16.45 -14.56 17.81
N SER A 163 17.45 -13.68 17.82
CA SER A 163 18.09 -13.25 19.06
C SER A 163 17.15 -12.34 19.84
N LYS A 164 17.25 -12.35 21.16
CA LYS A 164 16.38 -11.55 22.05
C LYS A 164 16.37 -10.06 21.68
N TRP A 165 17.52 -9.50 21.33
CA TRP A 165 17.60 -8.09 20.95
C TRP A 165 16.81 -7.78 19.66
N LEU A 166 16.82 -8.69 18.69
CA LEU A 166 16.07 -8.52 17.45
C LEU A 166 14.57 -8.65 17.69
N ASP A 167 14.16 -9.55 18.58
CA ASP A 167 12.76 -9.72 18.95
C ASP A 167 12.23 -8.48 19.69
N VAL A 168 13.04 -7.88 20.57
CA VAL A 168 12.71 -6.58 21.20
C VAL A 168 12.60 -5.48 20.14
N LEU A 169 13.56 -5.38 19.22
CA LEU A 169 13.51 -4.38 18.16
C LEU A 169 12.25 -4.54 17.28
N MET A 170 11.89 -5.77 16.93
CA MET A 170 10.67 -6.05 16.17
C MET A 170 9.41 -5.65 16.95
N PHE A 171 9.36 -5.92 18.25
CA PHE A 171 8.24 -5.49 19.09
C PHE A 171 8.14 -3.97 19.17
N LEU A 172 9.26 -3.27 19.35
CA LEU A 172 9.29 -1.80 19.34
C LEU A 172 8.87 -1.23 17.98
N GLY A 173 9.33 -1.83 16.87
CA GLY A 173 8.91 -1.45 15.51
C GLY A 173 7.40 -1.63 15.30
N PHE A 174 6.81 -2.70 15.82
CA PHE A 174 5.36 -2.92 15.78
C PHE A 174 4.60 -1.84 16.56
N CYS A 175 4.98 -1.59 17.82
CA CYS A 175 4.35 -0.55 18.64
C CYS A 175 4.48 0.84 18.02
N ALA A 176 5.65 1.15 17.45
CA ALA A 176 5.91 2.41 16.77
C ALA A 176 5.06 2.59 15.51
N GLY A 177 4.91 1.55 14.67
CA GLY A 177 4.05 1.60 13.49
C GLY A 177 2.58 1.85 13.85
N LEU A 178 2.09 1.22 14.92
CA LEU A 178 0.75 1.51 15.46
C LEU A 178 0.63 2.95 15.95
N ALA A 179 1.58 3.43 16.76
CA ALA A 179 1.60 4.79 17.29
C ALA A 179 1.61 5.84 16.17
N ALA A 180 2.45 5.66 15.13
CA ALA A 180 2.50 6.54 13.97
C ALA A 180 1.14 6.62 13.26
N SER A 181 0.46 5.48 13.08
CA SER A 181 -0.86 5.43 12.47
C SER A 181 -1.94 6.12 13.31
N VAL A 182 -1.87 6.01 14.64
CA VAL A 182 -2.79 6.68 15.58
C VAL A 182 -2.61 8.19 15.51
N TRP A 183 -1.39 8.70 15.66
CA TRP A 183 -1.11 10.15 15.57
C TRP A 183 -1.49 10.77 14.22
N ARG A 184 -1.45 9.96 13.17
CA ARG A 184 -1.91 10.38 11.84
C ARG A 184 -3.42 10.34 11.66
N GLN A 185 -4.15 9.68 12.53
CA GLN A 185 -5.60 9.48 12.42
C GLN A 185 -6.04 8.82 11.09
N THR A 186 -5.19 7.94 10.52
CA THR A 186 -5.48 7.22 9.29
C THR A 186 -6.38 6.01 9.57
N ARG A 187 -7.68 6.19 9.35
CA ARG A 187 -8.71 5.20 9.73
C ARG A 187 -8.78 3.99 8.80
N GLY A 188 -8.48 4.17 7.51
CA GLY A 188 -8.54 3.10 6.52
C GLY A 188 -7.59 1.93 6.83
N GLY A 189 -6.40 2.21 7.38
CA GLY A 189 -5.44 1.19 7.79
C GLY A 189 -5.91 0.33 8.97
N TRP A 190 -6.76 0.84 9.85
CA TRP A 190 -7.20 0.12 11.04
C TRP A 190 -8.12 -1.05 10.72
N LEU A 191 -8.94 -0.93 9.66
CA LEU A 191 -9.73 -2.04 9.17
C LEU A 191 -8.83 -3.20 8.68
N ALA A 192 -7.78 -2.88 7.94
CA ALA A 192 -6.80 -3.88 7.48
C ALA A 192 -6.08 -4.54 8.67
N VAL A 193 -5.71 -3.78 9.70
CA VAL A 193 -5.12 -4.31 10.94
C VAL A 193 -6.06 -5.27 11.64
N ALA A 194 -7.33 -4.92 11.78
CA ALA A 194 -8.33 -5.80 12.39
C ALA A 194 -8.40 -7.14 11.66
N LEU A 195 -8.44 -7.13 10.31
CA LEU A 195 -8.44 -8.34 9.49
C LEU A 195 -7.15 -9.14 9.63
N ILE A 196 -5.99 -8.47 9.67
CA ILE A 196 -4.69 -9.13 9.88
C ILE A 196 -4.63 -9.78 11.26
N PHE A 197 -5.05 -9.09 12.31
CA PHE A 197 -5.08 -9.65 13.68
C PHE A 197 -6.04 -10.84 13.74
N MET A 198 -7.21 -10.76 13.14
CA MET A 198 -8.16 -11.87 13.08
C MET A 198 -7.55 -13.07 12.37
N TRP A 199 -6.90 -12.87 11.24
CA TRP A 199 -6.18 -13.94 10.53
C TRP A 199 -5.04 -14.52 11.37
N MET A 200 -4.25 -13.68 12.08
CA MET A 200 -3.16 -14.11 12.95
C MET A 200 -3.68 -14.96 14.13
N ILE A 201 -4.74 -14.53 14.80
CA ILE A 201 -5.38 -15.32 15.87
C ILE A 201 -5.84 -16.66 15.31
N PHE A 202 -6.50 -16.65 14.14
CA PHE A 202 -6.95 -17.87 13.49
C PHE A 202 -5.81 -18.85 13.18
N LYS A 203 -4.65 -18.34 12.78
CA LYS A 203 -3.42 -19.13 12.56
C LYS A 203 -2.78 -19.60 13.88
N ALA A 204 -2.65 -18.71 14.85
CA ALA A 204 -2.04 -19.02 16.15
C ALA A 204 -2.85 -20.08 16.94
N THR A 205 -4.15 -20.07 16.76
CA THR A 205 -5.09 -20.99 17.44
C THR A 205 -5.41 -22.23 16.63
N LYS A 206 -4.64 -22.57 15.59
CA LYS A 206 -4.92 -23.69 14.65
C LYS A 206 -5.13 -25.05 15.36
N GLY A 207 -4.50 -25.28 16.52
CA GLY A 207 -4.67 -26.48 17.32
C GLY A 207 -5.77 -26.42 18.39
N TRP A 208 -6.46 -25.30 18.50
CA TRP A 208 -7.50 -25.13 19.52
C TRP A 208 -8.84 -25.67 19.00
N HIS A 209 -9.69 -26.08 19.96
CA HIS A 209 -11.08 -26.42 19.65
C HIS A 209 -11.78 -25.22 19.02
N ILE A 210 -12.67 -25.46 18.05
CA ILE A 210 -13.33 -24.40 17.24
C ILE A 210 -14.00 -23.34 18.13
N ALA A 211 -14.65 -23.73 19.21
CA ALA A 211 -15.30 -22.80 20.13
C ALA A 211 -14.33 -21.79 20.76
N LYS A 212 -13.13 -22.25 21.15
CA LYS A 212 -12.07 -21.35 21.70
C LYS A 212 -11.54 -20.39 20.62
N ARG A 213 -11.43 -20.84 19.36
CA ARG A 213 -11.01 -20.00 18.24
C ARG A 213 -12.03 -18.91 17.94
N LEU A 214 -13.32 -19.29 17.91
CA LEU A 214 -14.41 -18.34 17.72
C LEU A 214 -14.49 -17.33 18.87
N ALA A 215 -14.33 -17.80 20.13
CA ALA A 215 -14.29 -16.92 21.29
C ALA A 215 -13.14 -15.91 21.23
N ALA A 216 -11.94 -16.35 20.83
CA ALA A 216 -10.79 -15.44 20.66
C ALA A 216 -11.01 -14.41 19.54
N GLY A 217 -11.59 -14.82 18.43
CA GLY A 217 -11.98 -13.93 17.34
C GLY A 217 -13.05 -12.93 17.77
N LEU A 218 -14.08 -13.39 18.48
CA LEU A 218 -15.14 -12.53 19.01
C LEU A 218 -14.60 -11.54 20.04
N ALA A 219 -13.72 -11.98 20.96
CA ALA A 219 -13.08 -11.10 21.92
C ALA A 219 -12.27 -9.98 21.26
N LEU A 220 -11.54 -10.31 20.16
CA LEU A 220 -10.86 -9.29 19.37
C LEU A 220 -11.85 -8.33 18.70
N LEU A 221 -12.91 -8.84 18.09
CA LEU A 221 -13.93 -7.99 17.48
C LEU A 221 -14.59 -7.07 18.49
N CYS A 222 -14.92 -7.59 19.69
CA CYS A 222 -15.44 -6.77 20.79
C CYS A 222 -14.44 -5.70 21.23
N ALA A 223 -13.15 -6.05 21.39
CA ALA A 223 -12.12 -5.08 21.77
C ALA A 223 -11.95 -3.97 20.73
N LEU A 224 -12.05 -4.29 19.43
CA LEU A 224 -12.00 -3.32 18.34
C LEU A 224 -13.29 -2.49 18.21
N ALA A 225 -14.43 -3.04 18.66
CA ALA A 225 -15.73 -2.36 18.65
C ALA A 225 -15.89 -1.34 19.79
N ILE A 226 -15.19 -1.52 20.91
CA ILE A 226 -15.31 -0.62 22.07
C ILE A 226 -15.12 0.85 21.71
N PRO A 227 -14.07 1.27 20.98
CA PRO A 227 -13.93 2.67 20.55
C PRO A 227 -15.01 3.14 19.58
N ALA A 228 -15.62 2.20 18.83
CA ALA A 228 -16.69 2.52 17.89
C ALA A 228 -18.05 2.72 18.59
N LEU A 229 -18.23 2.10 19.75
CA LEU A 229 -19.46 2.17 20.55
C LEU A 229 -19.45 3.31 21.57
N GLN A 230 -18.33 4.01 21.74
CA GLN A 230 -18.28 5.16 22.66
C GLN A 230 -19.26 6.25 22.20
N PRO A 231 -20.20 6.67 23.06
CA PRO A 231 -21.13 7.77 22.77
C PRO A 231 -20.34 9.03 22.41
N ASN A 232 -20.69 9.69 21.33
CA ASN A 232 -19.98 10.84 20.76
C ASN A 232 -18.52 10.54 20.38
N GLY A 233 -18.16 9.26 20.30
CA GLY A 233 -16.84 8.84 19.83
C GLY A 233 -16.60 9.23 18.37
N ILE A 234 -15.33 9.42 18.03
CA ILE A 234 -14.91 9.83 16.68
C ILE A 234 -15.46 8.87 15.59
N VAL A 235 -15.53 7.57 15.88
CA VAL A 235 -16.03 6.56 14.93
C VAL A 235 -17.52 6.71 14.72
N GLN A 236 -18.31 6.80 15.80
CA GLN A 236 -19.76 6.97 15.73
C GLN A 236 -20.13 8.23 14.97
N THR A 237 -19.54 9.38 15.33
CA THR A 237 -19.79 10.66 14.66
C THR A 237 -19.51 10.56 13.17
N ARG A 238 -18.45 9.87 12.77
CA ARG A 238 -18.09 9.72 11.34
C ARG A 238 -19.01 8.78 10.58
N VAL A 239 -19.47 7.71 11.21
CA VAL A 239 -20.46 6.81 10.59
C VAL A 239 -21.78 7.55 10.40
N LEU A 240 -22.27 8.26 11.43
CA LEU A 240 -23.49 9.04 11.33
C LEU A 240 -23.38 10.15 10.29
N THR A 241 -22.25 10.87 10.25
CA THR A 241 -22.01 11.89 9.21
C THR A 241 -22.05 11.24 7.82
N ALA A 242 -21.39 10.10 7.61
CA ALA A 242 -21.40 9.43 6.31
C ALA A 242 -22.81 8.98 5.90
N VAL A 243 -23.59 8.41 6.84
CA VAL A 243 -24.99 8.01 6.58
C VAL A 243 -25.84 9.23 6.22
N ASN A 244 -25.71 10.32 6.97
CA ASN A 244 -26.44 11.56 6.69
C ASN A 244 -26.04 12.16 5.32
N GLU A 245 -24.76 12.15 4.97
CA GLU A 245 -24.28 12.63 3.66
C GLU A 245 -24.81 11.78 2.50
N VAL A 246 -24.92 10.44 2.68
CA VAL A 246 -25.56 9.56 1.70
C VAL A 246 -27.05 9.89 1.57
N GLN A 247 -27.76 10.07 2.69
CA GLN A 247 -29.18 10.41 2.67
C GLN A 247 -29.41 11.77 1.99
N LEU A 248 -28.61 12.78 2.30
CA LEU A 248 -28.67 14.10 1.65
C LEU A 248 -28.45 13.98 0.14
N TYR A 249 -27.47 13.17 -0.27
CA TYR A 249 -27.22 12.94 -1.69
C TYR A 249 -28.41 12.29 -2.40
N LEU A 250 -29.00 11.26 -1.78
CA LEU A 250 -30.15 10.53 -2.36
C LEU A 250 -31.44 11.36 -2.39
N GLN A 251 -31.65 12.23 -1.39
CA GLN A 251 -32.88 13.03 -1.27
C GLN A 251 -32.83 14.35 -2.05
N SER A 252 -31.70 15.04 -2.02
CA SER A 252 -31.55 16.38 -2.58
C SER A 252 -30.50 16.52 -3.66
N GLY A 253 -29.76 15.44 -3.98
CA GLY A 253 -28.66 15.50 -4.93
C GLY A 253 -27.44 16.30 -4.44
N THR A 254 -27.35 16.60 -3.15
CA THR A 254 -26.28 17.43 -2.59
C THR A 254 -24.90 16.82 -2.82
N GLN A 255 -24.08 17.45 -3.64
CA GLN A 255 -22.73 17.02 -3.99
C GLN A 255 -21.65 17.69 -3.11
N ALA A 256 -21.98 18.81 -2.43
CA ALA A 256 -21.04 19.60 -1.64
C ALA A 256 -20.72 18.97 -0.26
N THR A 257 -20.59 17.63 -0.20
CA THR A 257 -20.16 16.86 0.97
C THR A 257 -19.09 15.86 0.56
N SER A 258 -18.37 15.30 1.54
CA SER A 258 -17.28 14.35 1.23
C SER A 258 -17.77 13.06 0.54
N VAL A 259 -18.92 12.53 0.96
CA VAL A 259 -19.52 11.32 0.36
C VAL A 259 -20.30 11.67 -0.88
N GLY A 260 -21.11 12.73 -0.85
CA GLY A 260 -21.89 13.20 -2.01
C GLY A 260 -21.02 13.50 -3.22
N ALA A 261 -19.88 14.20 -3.02
CA ALA A 261 -18.91 14.45 -4.08
C ALA A 261 -18.37 13.15 -4.70
N ARG A 262 -18.02 12.15 -3.88
CA ARG A 262 -17.53 10.86 -4.40
C ARG A 262 -18.61 10.14 -5.20
N LEU A 263 -19.83 10.10 -4.72
CA LEU A 263 -20.94 9.46 -5.44
C LEU A 263 -21.19 10.13 -6.78
N ALA A 264 -21.23 11.47 -6.81
CA ALA A 264 -21.38 12.24 -8.04
C ALA A 264 -20.22 11.99 -9.02
N MET A 265 -18.97 12.05 -8.52
CA MET A 265 -17.78 11.74 -9.32
C MET A 265 -17.82 10.34 -9.92
N TRP A 266 -18.23 9.34 -9.13
CA TRP A 266 -18.30 7.95 -9.61
C TRP A 266 -19.40 7.75 -10.66
N GLN A 267 -20.56 8.35 -10.47
CA GLN A 267 -21.64 8.31 -11.47
C GLN A 267 -21.23 8.99 -12.76
N PHE A 268 -20.56 10.14 -12.69
CA PHE A 268 -20.01 10.83 -13.84
C PHE A 268 -18.94 9.97 -14.53
N ALA A 269 -17.97 9.45 -13.77
CA ALA A 269 -16.88 8.67 -14.31
C ALA A 269 -17.34 7.38 -15.03
N VAL A 270 -18.34 6.66 -14.48
CA VAL A 270 -18.89 5.45 -15.12
C VAL A 270 -19.51 5.78 -16.48
N LYS A 271 -20.20 6.91 -16.60
CA LYS A 271 -20.77 7.35 -17.89
C LYS A 271 -19.67 7.74 -18.87
N ASP A 272 -18.68 8.50 -18.42
CA ASP A 272 -17.61 9.05 -19.24
C ASP A 272 -16.60 7.96 -19.71
N ILE A 273 -16.43 6.86 -18.93
CA ILE A 273 -15.65 5.67 -19.34
C ILE A 273 -16.25 5.03 -20.60
N ALA A 274 -17.56 5.08 -20.79
CA ALA A 274 -18.22 4.50 -21.96
C ALA A 274 -17.78 5.13 -23.28
N ASP A 275 -17.28 6.37 -23.27
CA ASP A 275 -16.78 7.05 -24.45
C ASP A 275 -15.39 6.57 -24.90
N ALA A 276 -14.60 5.97 -23.98
CA ALA A 276 -13.29 5.41 -24.26
C ALA A 276 -13.02 4.12 -23.44
N PRO A 277 -13.79 3.03 -23.69
CA PRO A 277 -13.83 1.89 -22.77
C PRO A 277 -12.53 1.09 -22.73
N LEU A 278 -11.73 1.03 -23.80
CA LEU A 278 -10.53 0.20 -23.85
C LEU A 278 -9.28 0.87 -23.29
N VAL A 279 -9.06 2.14 -23.60
CA VAL A 279 -7.83 2.87 -23.28
C VAL A 279 -8.06 4.05 -22.33
N GLY A 280 -9.31 4.33 -21.99
CA GLY A 280 -9.70 5.38 -21.03
C GLY A 280 -9.52 6.81 -21.55
N GLN A 281 -9.71 7.78 -20.67
CA GLN A 281 -9.68 9.22 -20.94
C GLN A 281 -8.27 9.84 -20.79
N GLY A 282 -7.27 9.04 -20.41
CA GLY A 282 -5.91 9.49 -20.14
C GLY A 282 -5.69 10.09 -18.75
N ALA A 283 -4.42 10.30 -18.38
CA ALA A 283 -4.02 10.75 -17.03
C ALA A 283 -4.66 12.09 -16.62
N GLN A 284 -4.81 13.03 -17.56
CA GLN A 284 -5.42 14.34 -17.32
C GLN A 284 -6.91 14.37 -17.68
N GLY A 285 -7.45 13.25 -18.15
CA GLY A 285 -8.84 13.15 -18.59
C GLY A 285 -9.82 13.57 -17.50
N TRP A 286 -9.61 13.08 -16.26
CA TRP A 286 -10.46 13.44 -15.12
C TRP A 286 -10.51 14.96 -14.90
N LEU A 287 -9.37 15.63 -14.80
CA LEU A 287 -9.32 17.07 -14.51
C LEU A 287 -10.03 17.85 -15.61
N ARG A 288 -9.73 17.53 -16.89
CA ARG A 288 -10.33 18.20 -18.04
C ARG A 288 -11.86 18.01 -18.12
N ASN A 289 -12.33 16.76 -17.95
CA ASN A 289 -13.76 16.45 -18.08
C ASN A 289 -14.55 16.90 -16.86
N ARG A 290 -13.95 16.82 -15.65
CA ARG A 290 -14.50 17.40 -14.42
C ARG A 290 -14.77 18.90 -14.57
N ASP A 291 -13.76 19.65 -15.05
CA ASP A 291 -13.89 21.13 -15.15
C ASP A 291 -14.97 21.50 -16.18
N LYS A 292 -15.03 20.80 -17.30
CA LYS A 292 -16.14 20.94 -18.27
C LYS A 292 -17.50 20.59 -17.67
N ALA A 293 -17.57 19.52 -16.86
CA ALA A 293 -18.83 19.11 -16.24
C ALA A 293 -19.30 20.12 -15.17
N ILE A 294 -18.37 20.79 -14.49
CA ILE A 294 -18.69 21.90 -13.58
C ILE A 294 -19.22 23.12 -14.35
N GLU A 295 -18.56 23.50 -15.43
CA GLU A 295 -19.00 24.58 -16.33
C GLU A 295 -20.42 24.31 -16.87
N ASN A 296 -20.72 23.07 -17.23
CA ASN A 296 -22.02 22.61 -17.71
C ASN A 296 -23.04 22.34 -16.58
N LYS A 297 -22.73 22.66 -15.30
CA LYS A 297 -23.59 22.44 -14.13
C LYS A 297 -24.01 20.97 -13.90
N GLN A 298 -23.22 20.02 -14.42
CA GLN A 298 -23.42 18.58 -14.19
C GLN A 298 -22.78 18.14 -12.86
N LEU A 299 -21.69 18.79 -12.47
CA LEU A 299 -21.01 18.59 -11.21
C LEU A 299 -20.95 19.89 -10.40
N ASP A 300 -21.01 19.74 -9.07
CA ASP A 300 -20.91 20.88 -8.15
C ASP A 300 -19.48 21.46 -8.14
N PRO A 301 -19.29 22.79 -8.05
CA PRO A 301 -17.98 23.42 -7.94
C PRO A 301 -17.11 22.89 -6.79
N PHE A 302 -17.70 22.38 -5.72
CA PHE A 302 -16.97 21.73 -4.61
C PHE A 302 -16.08 20.58 -5.11
N ILE A 303 -16.47 19.91 -6.19
CA ILE A 303 -15.72 18.78 -6.78
C ILE A 303 -14.40 19.21 -7.42
N GLN A 304 -14.20 20.50 -7.69
CA GLN A 304 -12.91 21.02 -8.16
C GLN A 304 -11.74 20.73 -7.21
N ASN A 305 -12.03 20.53 -5.92
CA ASN A 305 -11.02 20.16 -4.92
C ASN A 305 -10.49 18.71 -5.04
N PHE A 306 -11.09 17.89 -5.92
CA PHE A 306 -10.75 16.47 -6.03
C PHE A 306 -9.98 16.18 -7.34
N ASN A 307 -8.69 15.92 -7.23
CA ASN A 307 -7.82 15.64 -8.37
C ASN A 307 -7.87 14.18 -8.84
N GLN A 308 -8.61 13.31 -8.15
CA GLN A 308 -8.75 11.88 -8.46
C GLN A 308 -10.09 11.37 -7.96
N LEU A 309 -10.54 10.22 -8.47
CA LEU A 309 -11.86 9.66 -8.17
C LEU A 309 -12.00 9.05 -6.77
N HIS A 310 -10.92 8.96 -5.99
CA HIS A 310 -10.89 8.30 -4.67
C HIS A 310 -11.44 6.86 -4.66
N ASN A 311 -11.34 6.18 -5.78
CA ASN A 311 -11.61 4.76 -5.98
C ASN A 311 -10.61 4.25 -7.02
N GLU A 312 -9.66 3.44 -6.58
CA GLU A 312 -8.54 2.97 -7.42
C GLU A 312 -9.02 2.26 -8.69
N TYR A 313 -10.06 1.42 -8.58
CA TYR A 313 -10.58 0.69 -9.74
C TYR A 313 -11.19 1.63 -10.77
N LEU A 314 -11.99 2.59 -10.33
CA LEU A 314 -12.58 3.59 -11.22
C LEU A 314 -11.54 4.56 -11.76
N ASP A 315 -10.56 4.97 -10.95
CA ASP A 315 -9.50 5.89 -11.37
C ASP A 315 -8.62 5.27 -12.45
N VAL A 316 -8.25 3.99 -12.28
CA VAL A 316 -7.51 3.23 -13.29
C VAL A 316 -8.38 2.99 -14.53
N ALA A 317 -9.63 2.54 -14.39
CA ALA A 317 -10.53 2.35 -15.52
C ALA A 317 -10.76 3.66 -16.28
N TYR A 318 -10.89 4.77 -15.58
CA TYR A 318 -11.07 6.09 -16.19
C TYR A 318 -9.86 6.52 -16.99
N LYS A 319 -8.64 6.35 -16.44
CA LYS A 319 -7.39 6.80 -17.06
C LYS A 319 -6.92 5.87 -18.17
N THR A 320 -7.13 4.57 -18.02
CA THR A 320 -6.50 3.54 -18.87
C THR A 320 -7.47 2.50 -19.42
N GLY A 321 -8.76 2.71 -19.20
CA GLY A 321 -9.81 1.83 -19.70
C GLY A 321 -9.77 0.41 -19.11
N LEU A 322 -10.47 -0.49 -19.78
CA LEU A 322 -10.55 -1.91 -19.40
C LEU A 322 -9.18 -2.60 -19.42
N LEU A 323 -8.28 -2.21 -20.34
CA LEU A 323 -6.94 -2.80 -20.43
C LEU A 323 -6.13 -2.53 -19.17
N GLY A 324 -6.11 -1.29 -18.67
CA GLY A 324 -5.40 -0.96 -17.45
C GLY A 324 -6.06 -1.57 -16.21
N LEU A 325 -7.40 -1.58 -16.16
CA LEU A 325 -8.13 -2.23 -15.07
C LEU A 325 -7.85 -3.74 -15.00
N LEU A 326 -7.84 -4.43 -16.13
CA LEU A 326 -7.50 -5.86 -16.17
C LEU A 326 -6.06 -6.10 -15.70
N ALA A 327 -5.11 -5.25 -16.13
CA ALA A 327 -3.72 -5.35 -15.67
C ALA A 327 -3.61 -5.16 -14.15
N LEU A 328 -4.36 -4.22 -13.56
CA LEU A 328 -4.44 -4.02 -12.10
C LEU A 328 -5.03 -5.24 -11.39
N LEU A 329 -6.12 -5.81 -11.90
CA LEU A 329 -6.76 -6.99 -11.31
C LEU A 329 -5.83 -8.20 -11.36
N VAL A 330 -5.14 -8.43 -12.49
CA VAL A 330 -4.14 -9.50 -12.63
C VAL A 330 -3.00 -9.30 -11.63
N LEU A 331 -2.53 -8.06 -11.43
CA LEU A 331 -1.52 -7.74 -10.42
C LEU A 331 -1.97 -8.13 -9.01
N TYR A 332 -3.18 -7.76 -8.61
CA TYR A 332 -3.72 -8.09 -7.28
C TYR A 332 -3.99 -9.59 -7.09
N MET A 333 -4.46 -10.28 -8.13
CA MET A 333 -4.72 -11.72 -8.06
C MET A 333 -3.45 -12.57 -8.05
N SER A 334 -2.33 -12.07 -8.60
CA SER A 334 -1.08 -12.82 -8.71
C SER A 334 -0.49 -13.23 -7.36
N GLU A 335 -0.71 -12.42 -6.32
CA GLU A 335 -0.28 -12.73 -4.96
C GLU A 335 -0.99 -13.98 -4.41
N SER A 336 -2.25 -14.20 -4.77
CA SER A 336 -3.04 -15.36 -4.33
C SER A 336 -2.53 -16.67 -4.93
N PHE A 337 -1.97 -16.66 -6.13
CA PHE A 337 -1.44 -17.83 -6.81
C PHE A 337 -0.03 -18.22 -6.36
N SER A 338 0.76 -17.29 -5.83
CA SER A 338 2.12 -17.55 -5.36
C SER A 338 2.19 -18.27 -4.01
N THR A 339 1.11 -18.26 -3.23
CA THR A 339 1.09 -18.74 -1.82
C THR A 339 0.82 -20.22 -1.64
N ASN A 340 0.53 -20.99 -2.70
CA ASN A 340 0.19 -22.41 -2.60
C ASN A 340 1.37 -23.36 -2.41
N LYS A 341 2.61 -22.86 -2.34
CA LYS A 341 3.80 -23.66 -1.96
C LYS A 341 4.31 -23.26 -0.60
N PRO A 342 4.66 -24.25 0.27
CA PRO A 342 5.26 -23.92 1.56
C PRO A 342 6.52 -23.08 1.34
N PRO A 343 6.72 -22.03 2.15
CA PRO A 343 7.85 -21.14 2.01
C PRO A 343 9.17 -21.94 2.18
N PRO A 344 10.23 -21.62 1.43
CA PRO A 344 11.48 -22.41 1.38
C PRO A 344 12.18 -22.57 2.73
N TRP A 345 11.87 -21.73 3.72
CA TRP A 345 12.42 -21.89 5.09
C TRP A 345 11.74 -22.99 5.92
N LYS A 346 10.67 -23.62 5.43
CA LYS A 346 10.06 -24.79 6.08
C LYS A 346 10.68 -26.12 5.64
N THR A 347 11.49 -26.14 4.59
CA THR A 347 12.09 -27.34 4.02
C THR A 347 13.52 -27.62 4.52
N THR A 348 14.11 -26.72 5.31
CA THR A 348 15.41 -26.97 5.96
C THR A 348 15.17 -27.34 7.43
N ARG A 349 14.58 -28.51 7.66
CA ARG A 349 14.85 -29.30 8.86
C ARG A 349 15.78 -30.44 8.41
N CYS A 350 17.05 -30.27 8.58
CA CYS A 350 18.05 -31.26 8.87
C CYS A 350 19.05 -30.63 9.83
#